data_6291738fa7462d8c6329238ff1530f51
#
_entry.id   6291738fa7462d8c6329238ff1530f51
#
_cell.length_a   1.000
_cell.length_b   1.000
_cell.length_c   1.000
_cell.angle_alpha   90.00
_cell.angle_beta   90.00
_cell.angle_gamma   90.00
#
_symmetry.space_group_name_H-M   'P 1'
#
loop_
_entity.id
_entity.type
_entity.pdbx_description
1 polymer ?
#
loop_
_entity_poly.entity_id
_entity_poly.type
_entity_poly.pdbx_seq_one_letter_code
_entity_poly.pdbx_strand_id
1 'polypeptide(L)'
;KTFDTIDPRTGEVITKVSLGDREDVDLAVKAARHAFDYGPWPRMSGSERGRMMMKLADLIEENVEEIAALDAVNGGKLFTLCKAIDIPGAARTLRYYAGAADKIHGTVLKMSKGLQGYTLREPIGVVGSIIPWNFPTTMFFMKAAPALAAGCTLVVKPAEQTPLSALYYAHLAKLAGIPDGVLNVVNGFGETAGAAISAHMDIDKVTFTGSTEVGRKIMAAAAASNLKPVSLELGGKSPLLIFDDADIDQAADIAFRGMFYNKGEICVASSRVYVQEGIYEKLVKKLVEKAKATVVGDPFDPQVNQGPQTDKKQFEKILSYIEHGKREGATLLTGGKHVGQKGYYIEPTIFTDVNEDMIITKEEIFGPVMSLMKFKTMEEAIKRANNTTYGLASGIITKNLNVANTVSRSIRAGVVWINCYTAFDVDCPYGGYKMSGFGRDFGLDALNQYLQIKSVVTPIHDSPWH
;
A
#
# COMPACT_ATOMS: atom_id res chain seq x y z
N LYS A 1 -29.19 -5.40 -1.63
CA LYS A 1 -28.64 -5.75 -0.33
C LYS A 1 -27.72 -4.66 0.15
N THR A 2 -27.51 -4.53 1.49
CA THR A 2 -26.60 -3.56 2.11
C THR A 2 -25.80 -4.23 3.22
N PHE A 3 -24.67 -3.63 3.59
CA PHE A 3 -23.93 -3.98 4.79
C PHE A 3 -23.63 -2.69 5.59
N ASP A 4 -23.35 -2.85 6.87
CA ASP A 4 -23.10 -1.73 7.78
C ASP A 4 -21.61 -1.37 7.77
N THR A 5 -21.30 -0.08 7.64
CA THR A 5 -19.96 0.45 7.95
C THR A 5 -19.93 0.85 9.43
N ILE A 6 -18.83 0.54 10.10
CA ILE A 6 -18.72 0.67 11.56
C ILE A 6 -17.72 1.77 11.89
N ASP A 7 -18.09 2.62 12.83
CA ASP A 7 -17.19 3.61 13.42
C ASP A 7 -16.24 2.92 14.43
N PRO A 8 -14.94 2.86 14.15
CA PRO A 8 -14.00 2.18 15.05
C PRO A 8 -13.83 2.89 16.41
N ARG A 9 -14.27 4.14 16.54
CA ARG A 9 -14.22 4.91 17.79
C ARG A 9 -15.24 4.41 18.82
N THR A 10 -16.36 3.87 18.34
CA THR A 10 -17.50 3.49 19.19
C THR A 10 -17.94 2.05 19.01
N GLY A 11 -17.68 1.45 17.85
CA GLY A 11 -18.25 0.18 17.42
C GLY A 11 -19.67 0.28 16.88
N GLU A 12 -20.19 1.51 16.70
CA GLU A 12 -21.55 1.77 16.22
C GLU A 12 -21.59 1.90 14.69
N VAL A 13 -22.78 1.73 14.11
CA VAL A 13 -22.99 1.84 12.66
C VAL A 13 -22.92 3.29 12.23
N ILE A 14 -22.08 3.61 11.25
CA ILE A 14 -22.02 4.91 10.58
C ILE A 14 -23.18 5.02 9.60
N THR A 15 -23.24 4.09 8.66
CA THR A 15 -24.25 4.05 7.59
C THR A 15 -24.33 2.66 6.95
N LYS A 16 -25.34 2.47 6.11
CA LYS A 16 -25.49 1.30 5.25
C LYS A 16 -25.00 1.57 3.86
N VAL A 17 -24.15 0.69 3.35
CA VAL A 17 -23.58 0.78 2.00
C VAL A 17 -24.12 -0.37 1.14
N SER A 18 -24.30 -0.13 -0.15
CA SER A 18 -24.73 -1.16 -1.09
C SER A 18 -23.75 -2.32 -1.11
N LEU A 19 -24.26 -3.54 -0.96
CA LEU A 19 -23.49 -4.77 -1.03
C LEU A 19 -23.53 -5.31 -2.45
N GLY A 20 -22.43 -5.16 -3.16
CA GLY A 20 -22.20 -5.76 -4.46
C GLY A 20 -21.76 -7.22 -4.33
N ASP A 21 -22.25 -8.04 -5.24
CA ASP A 21 -21.86 -9.44 -5.39
C ASP A 21 -21.34 -9.72 -6.82
N ARG A 22 -21.36 -10.97 -7.25
CA ARG A 22 -20.84 -11.39 -8.55
C ARG A 22 -21.56 -10.70 -9.73
N GLU A 23 -22.87 -10.49 -9.62
CA GLU A 23 -23.67 -9.88 -10.68
C GLU A 23 -23.34 -8.40 -10.83
N ASP A 24 -23.12 -7.69 -9.72
CA ASP A 24 -22.72 -6.28 -9.73
C ASP A 24 -21.32 -6.11 -10.32
N VAL A 25 -20.39 -7.02 -9.99
CA VAL A 25 -19.05 -7.05 -10.60
C VAL A 25 -19.16 -7.28 -12.11
N ASP A 26 -19.99 -8.22 -12.57
CA ASP A 26 -20.22 -8.49 -13.99
C ASP A 26 -20.76 -7.24 -14.73
N LEU A 27 -21.69 -6.51 -14.13
CA LEU A 27 -22.20 -5.25 -14.67
C LEU A 27 -21.10 -4.17 -14.77
N ALA A 28 -20.30 -4.01 -13.71
CA ALA A 28 -19.19 -3.06 -13.70
C ALA A 28 -18.11 -3.41 -14.75
N VAL A 29 -17.79 -4.70 -14.88
CA VAL A 29 -16.84 -5.18 -15.89
C VAL A 29 -17.36 -4.97 -17.30
N LYS A 30 -18.65 -5.22 -17.55
CA LYS A 30 -19.27 -4.93 -18.85
C LYS A 30 -19.21 -3.45 -19.21
N ALA A 31 -19.47 -2.56 -18.24
CA ALA A 31 -19.34 -1.12 -18.43
C ALA A 31 -17.87 -0.71 -18.72
N ALA A 32 -16.91 -1.25 -17.95
CA ALA A 32 -15.49 -1.00 -18.15
C ALA A 32 -15.00 -1.54 -19.51
N ARG A 33 -15.41 -2.73 -19.90
CA ARG A 33 -15.08 -3.35 -21.18
C ARG A 33 -15.64 -2.54 -22.35
N HIS A 34 -16.91 -2.11 -22.27
CA HIS A 34 -17.52 -1.26 -23.29
C HIS A 34 -16.77 0.08 -23.41
N ALA A 35 -16.43 0.72 -22.27
CA ALA A 35 -15.68 1.97 -22.28
C ALA A 35 -14.25 1.79 -22.86
N PHE A 36 -13.62 0.64 -22.66
CA PHE A 36 -12.32 0.33 -23.24
C PHE A 36 -12.42 0.04 -24.74
N ASP A 37 -13.31 -0.85 -25.15
CA ASP A 37 -13.39 -1.30 -26.54
C ASP A 37 -13.97 -0.25 -27.48
N TYR A 38 -14.95 0.53 -27.03
CA TYR A 38 -15.72 1.47 -27.87
C TYR A 38 -15.68 2.93 -27.41
N GLY A 39 -15.34 3.18 -26.15
CA GLY A 39 -15.27 4.53 -25.58
C GLY A 39 -14.06 5.34 -26.03
N PRO A 40 -14.03 6.63 -25.73
CA PRO A 40 -12.95 7.52 -26.15
C PRO A 40 -11.65 7.34 -25.36
N TRP A 41 -11.71 6.87 -24.10
CA TRP A 41 -10.61 6.92 -23.15
C TRP A 41 -9.28 6.33 -23.64
N PRO A 42 -9.21 5.08 -24.13
CA PRO A 42 -7.96 4.50 -24.62
C PRO A 42 -7.50 5.12 -25.96
N ARG A 43 -8.39 5.84 -26.66
CA ARG A 43 -8.12 6.48 -27.96
C ARG A 43 -7.68 7.94 -27.81
N MET A 44 -7.93 8.55 -26.67
CA MET A 44 -7.44 9.89 -26.34
C MET A 44 -5.92 9.93 -26.30
N SER A 45 -5.34 11.06 -26.70
CA SER A 45 -3.93 11.31 -26.47
C SER A 45 -3.62 11.30 -24.97
N GLY A 46 -2.35 11.00 -24.60
CA GLY A 46 -1.90 11.08 -23.21
C GLY A 46 -2.14 12.46 -22.60
N SER A 47 -1.98 13.53 -23.38
CA SER A 47 -2.24 14.92 -22.94
C SER A 47 -3.71 15.17 -22.60
N GLU A 48 -4.67 14.58 -23.36
CA GLU A 48 -6.09 14.72 -23.06
C GLU A 48 -6.46 13.99 -21.77
N ARG A 49 -6.01 12.75 -21.59
CA ARG A 49 -6.19 12.01 -20.35
C ARG A 49 -5.55 12.74 -19.16
N GLY A 50 -4.33 13.24 -19.36
CA GLY A 50 -3.60 13.99 -18.34
C GLY A 50 -4.35 15.22 -17.85
N ARG A 51 -5.00 16.00 -18.74
CA ARG A 51 -5.83 17.14 -18.34
C ARG A 51 -7.00 16.75 -17.43
N MET A 52 -7.69 15.65 -17.71
CA MET A 52 -8.80 15.17 -16.86
C MET A 52 -8.29 14.66 -15.51
N MET A 53 -7.14 13.99 -15.49
CA MET A 53 -6.51 13.53 -14.26
C MET A 53 -6.02 14.71 -13.40
N MET A 54 -5.48 15.79 -13.99
CA MET A 54 -5.14 17.03 -13.28
C MET A 54 -6.37 17.66 -12.63
N LYS A 55 -7.49 17.76 -13.40
CA LYS A 55 -8.74 18.28 -12.86
C LYS A 55 -9.28 17.41 -11.72
N LEU A 56 -9.14 16.09 -11.79
CA LEU A 56 -9.50 15.21 -10.68
C LEU A 56 -8.61 15.48 -9.44
N ALA A 57 -7.31 15.71 -9.63
CA ALA A 57 -6.41 16.08 -8.54
C ALA A 57 -6.80 17.40 -7.88
N ASP A 58 -7.20 18.40 -8.67
CA ASP A 58 -7.69 19.68 -8.14
C ASP A 58 -8.97 19.50 -7.32
N LEU A 59 -9.95 18.73 -7.83
CA LEU A 59 -11.18 18.41 -7.11
C LEU A 59 -10.92 17.67 -5.80
N ILE A 60 -9.91 16.79 -5.74
CA ILE A 60 -9.53 16.09 -4.51
C ILE A 60 -8.97 17.08 -3.48
N GLU A 61 -8.13 18.02 -3.88
CA GLU A 61 -7.58 19.03 -2.98
C GLU A 61 -8.66 20.05 -2.53
N GLU A 62 -9.59 20.41 -3.41
CA GLU A 62 -10.74 21.27 -3.06
C GLU A 62 -11.65 20.61 -2.01
N ASN A 63 -11.72 19.27 -1.98
CA ASN A 63 -12.55 18.49 -1.05
C ASN A 63 -11.73 17.81 0.07
N VAL A 64 -10.53 18.32 0.38
CA VAL A 64 -9.59 17.70 1.33
C VAL A 64 -10.21 17.48 2.73
N GLU A 65 -11.00 18.42 3.24
CA GLU A 65 -11.64 18.33 4.55
C GLU A 65 -12.65 17.18 4.61
N GLU A 66 -13.51 17.07 3.60
CA GLU A 66 -14.55 16.05 3.55
C GLU A 66 -13.96 14.65 3.37
N ILE A 67 -12.98 14.50 2.47
CA ILE A 67 -12.31 13.24 2.25
C ILE A 67 -11.53 12.81 3.50
N ALA A 68 -10.83 13.74 4.16
CA ALA A 68 -10.13 13.46 5.41
C ALA A 68 -11.08 13.02 6.52
N ALA A 69 -12.26 13.63 6.61
CA ALA A 69 -13.28 13.24 7.58
C ALA A 69 -13.84 11.84 7.29
N LEU A 70 -14.07 11.49 6.01
CA LEU A 70 -14.50 10.15 5.61
C LEU A 70 -13.46 9.08 5.99
N ASP A 71 -12.17 9.30 5.69
CA ASP A 71 -11.10 8.36 6.04
C ASP A 71 -10.91 8.25 7.57
N ALA A 72 -11.06 9.36 8.30
CA ALA A 72 -10.93 9.37 9.75
C ALA A 72 -12.08 8.63 10.44
N VAL A 73 -13.34 8.91 10.08
CA VAL A 73 -14.50 8.26 10.70
C VAL A 73 -14.61 6.79 10.34
N ASN A 74 -14.23 6.43 9.11
CA ASN A 74 -14.40 5.07 8.59
C ASN A 74 -13.23 4.15 8.99
N GLY A 75 -11.99 4.65 9.01
CA GLY A 75 -10.79 3.85 9.30
C GLY A 75 -10.11 4.14 10.63
N GLY A 76 -10.58 5.13 11.41
CA GLY A 76 -9.94 5.52 12.66
C GLY A 76 -8.57 6.20 12.49
N LYS A 77 -8.28 6.75 11.31
CA LYS A 77 -7.04 7.49 11.03
C LYS A 77 -7.12 8.89 11.60
N LEU A 78 -5.99 9.44 12.02
CA LEU A 78 -5.94 10.83 12.48
C LEU A 78 -6.37 11.78 11.35
N PHE A 79 -7.40 12.56 11.58
CA PHE A 79 -7.93 13.55 10.64
C PHE A 79 -6.85 14.53 10.16
N THR A 80 -6.00 14.97 11.08
CA THR A 80 -4.87 15.88 10.78
C THR A 80 -3.87 15.25 9.80
N LEU A 81 -3.57 13.94 9.92
CA LEU A 81 -2.67 13.24 9.00
C LEU A 81 -3.33 12.97 7.65
N CYS A 82 -4.61 12.58 7.63
CA CYS A 82 -5.35 12.44 6.38
C CYS A 82 -5.31 13.74 5.59
N LYS A 83 -5.65 14.85 6.24
CA LYS A 83 -5.69 16.18 5.63
C LYS A 83 -4.31 16.67 5.15
N ALA A 84 -3.26 16.48 5.96
CA ALA A 84 -1.94 17.03 5.66
C ALA A 84 -1.07 16.14 4.75
N ILE A 85 -1.30 14.83 4.72
CA ILE A 85 -0.41 13.86 4.07
C ILE A 85 -1.14 13.02 3.03
N ASP A 86 -2.19 12.28 3.42
CA ASP A 86 -2.77 11.24 2.56
C ASP A 86 -3.47 11.83 1.34
N ILE A 87 -4.34 12.82 1.53
CA ILE A 87 -5.10 13.42 0.43
C ILE A 87 -4.21 14.26 -0.49
N PRO A 88 -3.34 15.16 0.01
CA PRO A 88 -2.39 15.85 -0.85
C PRO A 88 -1.41 14.89 -1.55
N GLY A 89 -1.05 13.77 -0.91
CA GLY A 89 -0.25 12.70 -1.50
C GLY A 89 -0.95 12.04 -2.70
N ALA A 90 -2.23 11.76 -2.57
CA ALA A 90 -3.05 11.20 -3.65
C ALA A 90 -3.17 12.16 -4.84
N ALA A 91 -3.39 13.46 -4.59
CA ALA A 91 -3.42 14.48 -5.63
C ALA A 91 -2.07 14.59 -6.35
N ARG A 92 -0.93 14.56 -5.61
CA ARG A 92 0.41 14.50 -6.22
C ARG A 92 0.60 13.26 -7.08
N THR A 93 0.12 12.10 -6.64
CA THR A 93 0.18 10.85 -7.41
C THR A 93 -0.58 10.97 -8.73
N LEU A 94 -1.78 11.53 -8.70
CA LEU A 94 -2.55 11.81 -9.93
C LEU A 94 -1.80 12.75 -10.87
N ARG A 95 -1.23 13.85 -10.37
CA ARG A 95 -0.47 14.82 -11.18
C ARG A 95 0.79 14.20 -11.78
N TYR A 96 1.51 13.37 -11.02
CA TYR A 96 2.68 12.66 -11.52
C TYR A 96 2.34 11.80 -12.73
N TYR A 97 1.32 10.94 -12.61
CA TYR A 97 0.92 10.08 -13.73
C TYR A 97 0.20 10.83 -14.85
N ALA A 98 -0.51 11.90 -14.55
CA ALA A 98 -1.04 12.80 -15.59
C ALA A 98 0.08 13.37 -16.46
N GLY A 99 1.20 13.78 -15.84
CA GLY A 99 2.40 14.23 -16.54
C GLY A 99 3.16 13.11 -17.26
N ALA A 100 2.98 11.85 -16.87
CA ALA A 100 3.59 10.69 -17.52
C ALA A 100 2.74 10.13 -18.67
N ALA A 101 1.45 10.44 -18.74
CA ALA A 101 0.52 9.85 -19.70
C ALA A 101 0.91 10.10 -21.17
N ASP A 102 1.50 11.25 -21.50
CA ASP A 102 1.97 11.59 -22.85
C ASP A 102 3.44 11.20 -23.09
N LYS A 103 4.08 10.51 -22.15
CA LYS A 103 5.46 9.99 -22.24
C LYS A 103 5.50 8.48 -22.54
N ILE A 104 4.37 7.88 -22.85
CA ILE A 104 4.29 6.45 -23.20
C ILE A 104 4.71 6.27 -24.64
N HIS A 105 5.94 5.80 -24.86
CA HIS A 105 6.54 5.65 -26.18
C HIS A 105 7.01 4.22 -26.42
N GLY A 106 6.93 3.80 -27.69
CA GLY A 106 7.59 2.60 -28.20
C GLY A 106 9.04 2.89 -28.62
N THR A 107 9.68 1.86 -29.14
CA THR A 107 11.07 1.90 -29.59
C THR A 107 11.17 1.51 -31.07
N VAL A 108 11.94 2.23 -31.85
CA VAL A 108 12.32 1.81 -33.21
C VAL A 108 13.50 0.85 -33.11
N LEU A 109 13.35 -0.34 -33.69
CA LEU A 109 14.31 -1.42 -33.63
C LEU A 109 15.18 -1.46 -34.89
N LYS A 110 16.51 -1.55 -34.75
CA LYS A 110 17.39 -1.85 -35.85
C LYS A 110 17.41 -3.37 -36.03
N MET A 111 16.79 -3.82 -37.12
CA MET A 111 16.66 -5.25 -37.44
C MET A 111 17.66 -5.64 -38.53
N SER A 112 17.93 -6.94 -38.67
CA SER A 112 18.81 -7.47 -39.70
C SER A 112 18.10 -7.60 -41.05
N LYS A 113 18.87 -7.48 -42.12
CA LYS A 113 18.53 -7.83 -43.51
C LYS A 113 17.11 -7.40 -43.99
N GLY A 114 16.97 -6.13 -44.34
CA GLY A 114 15.77 -5.68 -45.07
C GLY A 114 14.48 -5.71 -44.23
N LEU A 115 14.57 -5.68 -42.91
CA LEU A 115 13.42 -5.58 -42.02
C LEU A 115 13.51 -4.30 -41.19
N GLN A 116 12.35 -3.69 -40.97
CA GLN A 116 12.13 -2.60 -40.03
C GLN A 116 11.17 -3.08 -38.94
N GLY A 117 11.47 -2.73 -37.68
CA GLY A 117 10.60 -3.02 -36.56
C GLY A 117 10.42 -1.83 -35.66
N TYR A 118 9.26 -1.79 -35.02
CA TYR A 118 9.00 -0.88 -33.91
C TYR A 118 8.09 -1.55 -32.88
N THR A 119 8.12 -1.05 -31.65
CA THR A 119 7.22 -1.49 -30.61
C THR A 119 6.14 -0.44 -30.35
N LEU A 120 4.95 -0.90 -30.00
CA LEU A 120 3.88 -0.10 -29.43
C LEU A 120 3.74 -0.47 -27.95
N ARG A 121 3.45 0.51 -27.11
CA ARG A 121 3.03 0.30 -25.73
C ARG A 121 1.55 0.64 -25.63
N GLU A 122 0.74 -0.38 -25.46
CA GLU A 122 -0.73 -0.28 -25.47
C GLU A 122 -1.27 -0.53 -24.06
N PRO A 123 -2.39 0.12 -23.64
CA PRO A 123 -3.04 -0.19 -22.37
C PRO A 123 -3.43 -1.68 -22.32
N ILE A 124 -3.25 -2.29 -21.14
CA ILE A 124 -3.51 -3.73 -20.99
C ILE A 124 -4.99 -4.08 -21.13
N GLY A 125 -5.91 -3.15 -20.82
CA GLY A 125 -7.35 -3.35 -20.94
C GLY A 125 -8.12 -2.95 -19.69
N VAL A 126 -9.01 -3.84 -19.23
CA VAL A 126 -9.80 -3.69 -18.00
C VAL A 126 -8.98 -4.18 -16.81
N VAL A 127 -8.82 -3.33 -15.81
CA VAL A 127 -8.07 -3.62 -14.60
C VAL A 127 -9.01 -3.82 -13.42
N GLY A 128 -8.94 -4.97 -12.76
CA GLY A 128 -9.54 -5.20 -11.46
C GLY A 128 -8.58 -4.74 -10.36
N SER A 129 -9.00 -3.79 -9.54
CA SER A 129 -8.22 -3.25 -8.43
C SER A 129 -8.89 -3.58 -7.10
N ILE A 130 -8.19 -4.29 -6.22
CA ILE A 130 -8.69 -4.65 -4.89
C ILE A 130 -7.76 -4.01 -3.87
N ILE A 131 -8.29 -3.07 -3.08
CA ILE A 131 -7.50 -2.22 -2.18
C ILE A 131 -7.84 -2.45 -0.71
N PRO A 132 -6.86 -2.28 0.21
CA PRO A 132 -7.03 -2.47 1.64
C PRO A 132 -7.64 -1.24 2.32
N TRP A 133 -7.86 -1.35 3.62
CA TRP A 133 -8.53 -0.38 4.47
C TRP A 133 -7.59 0.61 5.20
N ASN A 134 -6.29 0.34 5.26
CA ASN A 134 -5.38 1.11 6.12
C ASN A 134 -4.99 2.51 5.60
N PHE A 135 -5.00 2.70 4.29
CA PHE A 135 -4.80 3.99 3.61
C PHE A 135 -5.76 4.12 2.42
N PRO A 136 -7.08 4.29 2.66
CA PRO A 136 -8.09 4.16 1.59
C PRO A 136 -7.80 5.07 0.41
N THR A 137 -7.59 6.37 0.66
CA THR A 137 -7.28 7.38 -0.36
C THR A 137 -5.97 7.09 -1.09
N THR A 138 -4.89 6.86 -0.36
CA THR A 138 -3.57 6.61 -0.95
C THR A 138 -3.59 5.36 -1.82
N MET A 139 -4.15 4.25 -1.32
CA MET A 139 -4.20 2.98 -2.04
C MET A 139 -5.10 3.03 -3.27
N PHE A 140 -6.18 3.80 -3.21
CA PHE A 140 -7.04 4.02 -4.38
C PHE A 140 -6.25 4.64 -5.54
N PHE A 141 -5.58 5.77 -5.30
CA PHE A 141 -4.88 6.49 -6.36
C PHE A 141 -3.51 5.89 -6.71
N MET A 142 -2.88 5.18 -5.80
CA MET A 142 -1.68 4.39 -6.10
C MET A 142 -1.95 3.35 -7.20
N LYS A 143 -3.16 2.78 -7.24
CA LYS A 143 -3.57 1.81 -8.28
C LYS A 143 -4.26 2.48 -9.48
N ALA A 144 -5.17 3.42 -9.22
CA ALA A 144 -5.97 4.03 -10.27
C ALA A 144 -5.17 5.01 -11.15
N ALA A 145 -4.29 5.81 -10.59
CA ALA A 145 -3.60 6.84 -11.36
C ALA A 145 -2.72 6.29 -12.49
N PRO A 146 -1.81 5.31 -12.27
CA PRO A 146 -1.03 4.73 -13.36
C PRO A 146 -1.90 4.00 -14.40
N ALA A 147 -2.96 3.31 -13.97
CA ALA A 147 -3.87 2.63 -14.88
C ALA A 147 -4.64 3.61 -15.78
N LEU A 148 -5.14 4.70 -15.21
CA LEU A 148 -5.80 5.79 -15.97
C LEU A 148 -4.83 6.44 -16.95
N ALA A 149 -3.61 6.75 -16.52
CA ALA A 149 -2.58 7.33 -17.39
C ALA A 149 -2.23 6.42 -18.57
N ALA A 150 -2.17 5.11 -18.35
CA ALA A 150 -1.96 4.11 -19.40
C ALA A 150 -3.10 4.06 -20.41
N GLY A 151 -4.31 4.52 -20.05
CA GLY A 151 -5.51 4.43 -20.88
C GLY A 151 -6.38 3.19 -20.57
N CYS A 152 -6.13 2.51 -19.46
CA CYS A 152 -6.96 1.40 -18.98
C CYS A 152 -8.29 1.88 -18.42
N THR A 153 -9.24 0.97 -18.30
CA THR A 153 -10.45 1.14 -17.50
C THR A 153 -10.38 0.29 -16.24
N LEU A 154 -11.08 0.70 -15.19
CA LEU A 154 -10.94 0.09 -13.86
C LEU A 154 -12.28 -0.34 -13.27
N VAL A 155 -12.22 -1.47 -12.56
CA VAL A 155 -13.22 -1.89 -11.58
C VAL A 155 -12.50 -1.97 -10.22
N VAL A 156 -12.80 -1.04 -9.32
CA VAL A 156 -12.17 -0.92 -8.01
C VAL A 156 -13.07 -1.48 -6.92
N LYS A 157 -12.57 -2.43 -6.14
CA LYS A 157 -13.21 -2.89 -4.91
C LYS A 157 -12.45 -2.33 -3.71
N PRO A 158 -12.99 -1.33 -3.00
CA PRO A 158 -12.44 -0.92 -1.71
C PRO A 158 -12.66 -2.01 -0.65
N ALA A 159 -11.93 -1.92 0.45
CA ALA A 159 -12.20 -2.76 1.60
C ALA A 159 -13.58 -2.44 2.20
N GLU A 160 -14.27 -3.46 2.67
CA GLU A 160 -15.59 -3.33 3.29
C GLU A 160 -15.56 -2.47 4.56
N GLN A 161 -14.41 -2.35 5.22
CA GLN A 161 -14.22 -1.50 6.39
C GLN A 161 -14.23 -0.01 6.02
N THR A 162 -13.70 0.36 4.84
CA THR A 162 -13.46 1.76 4.45
C THR A 162 -13.92 2.08 3.03
N PRO A 163 -15.21 1.89 2.70
CA PRO A 163 -15.70 2.07 1.34
C PRO A 163 -16.07 3.52 0.99
N LEU A 164 -16.23 4.41 1.98
CA LEU A 164 -16.93 5.69 1.80
C LEU A 164 -16.18 6.65 0.89
N SER A 165 -14.88 6.83 1.08
CA SER A 165 -14.06 7.72 0.24
C SER A 165 -13.96 7.24 -1.20
N ALA A 166 -13.92 5.91 -1.43
CA ALA A 166 -13.87 5.35 -2.77
C ALA A 166 -15.13 5.68 -3.61
N LEU A 167 -16.30 5.69 -2.98
CA LEU A 167 -17.55 6.13 -3.63
C LEU A 167 -17.51 7.61 -4.00
N TYR A 168 -16.92 8.42 -3.13
CA TYR A 168 -16.78 9.85 -3.39
C TYR A 168 -15.82 10.12 -4.57
N TYR A 169 -14.74 9.33 -4.72
CA TYR A 169 -13.84 9.47 -5.88
C TYR A 169 -14.49 9.14 -7.20
N ALA A 170 -15.40 8.18 -7.25
CA ALA A 170 -16.18 7.91 -8.47
C ALA A 170 -17.02 9.13 -8.89
N HIS A 171 -17.62 9.84 -7.91
CA HIS A 171 -18.33 11.09 -8.15
C HIS A 171 -17.38 12.20 -8.65
N LEU A 172 -16.25 12.43 -7.99
CA LEU A 172 -15.28 13.45 -8.40
C LEU A 172 -14.69 13.16 -9.79
N ALA A 173 -14.46 11.89 -10.13
CA ALA A 173 -13.99 11.48 -11.45
C ALA A 173 -14.98 11.88 -12.57
N LYS A 174 -16.28 11.72 -12.32
CA LYS A 174 -17.33 12.19 -13.24
C LYS A 174 -17.31 13.70 -13.39
N LEU A 175 -17.16 14.46 -12.29
CA LEU A 175 -17.04 15.93 -12.34
C LEU A 175 -15.76 16.39 -13.06
N ALA A 176 -14.68 15.61 -12.98
CA ALA A 176 -13.44 15.86 -13.73
C ALA A 176 -13.60 15.64 -15.23
N GLY A 177 -14.67 14.99 -15.67
CA GLY A 177 -14.94 14.68 -17.08
C GLY A 177 -14.37 13.34 -17.53
N ILE A 178 -13.94 12.48 -16.61
CA ILE A 178 -13.57 11.09 -16.94
C ILE A 178 -14.83 10.38 -17.46
N PRO A 179 -14.78 9.75 -18.66
CA PRO A 179 -15.94 9.15 -19.29
C PRO A 179 -16.58 8.03 -18.45
N ASP A 180 -17.90 7.88 -18.57
CA ASP A 180 -18.62 6.80 -17.89
C ASP A 180 -18.05 5.43 -18.26
N GLY A 181 -17.95 4.53 -17.28
CA GLY A 181 -17.38 3.19 -17.43
C GLY A 181 -15.85 3.11 -17.32
N VAL A 182 -15.13 4.24 -17.34
CA VAL A 182 -13.66 4.24 -17.20
C VAL A 182 -13.24 3.92 -15.76
N LEU A 183 -13.96 4.43 -14.77
CA LEU A 183 -13.72 4.16 -13.36
C LEU A 183 -15.01 3.71 -12.68
N ASN A 184 -15.05 2.47 -12.25
CA ASN A 184 -16.20 1.84 -11.61
C ASN A 184 -15.82 1.39 -10.20
N VAL A 185 -16.66 1.68 -9.21
CA VAL A 185 -16.45 1.26 -7.80
C VAL A 185 -17.54 0.27 -7.42
N VAL A 186 -17.13 -0.91 -6.97
CA VAL A 186 -18.02 -1.97 -6.49
C VAL A 186 -17.67 -2.30 -5.04
N ASN A 187 -18.56 -1.95 -4.11
CA ASN A 187 -18.42 -2.35 -2.72
C ASN A 187 -18.86 -3.81 -2.55
N GLY A 188 -18.26 -4.50 -1.59
CA GLY A 188 -18.61 -5.88 -1.29
C GLY A 188 -17.50 -6.59 -0.53
N PHE A 189 -17.79 -7.82 -0.11
CA PHE A 189 -16.82 -8.63 0.63
C PHE A 189 -15.76 -9.25 -0.28
N GLY A 190 -14.59 -9.55 0.31
CA GLY A 190 -13.51 -10.22 -0.41
C GLY A 190 -13.91 -11.55 -1.02
N GLU A 191 -14.71 -12.33 -0.30
CA GLU A 191 -15.15 -13.68 -0.69
C GLU A 191 -16.20 -13.70 -1.82
N THR A 192 -16.88 -12.58 -2.05
CA THR A 192 -17.87 -12.42 -3.12
C THR A 192 -17.37 -11.53 -4.23
N ALA A 193 -17.41 -10.20 -4.06
CA ALA A 193 -16.99 -9.24 -5.08
C ALA A 193 -15.49 -9.35 -5.42
N GLY A 194 -14.61 -9.52 -4.41
CA GLY A 194 -13.17 -9.71 -4.63
C GLY A 194 -12.84 -10.98 -5.41
N ALA A 195 -13.49 -12.09 -5.05
CA ALA A 195 -13.33 -13.37 -5.76
C ALA A 195 -13.87 -13.27 -7.19
N ALA A 196 -15.01 -12.60 -7.40
CA ALA A 196 -15.58 -12.38 -8.72
C ALA A 196 -14.63 -11.58 -9.62
N ILE A 197 -14.06 -10.47 -9.14
CA ILE A 197 -13.04 -9.68 -9.87
C ILE A 197 -11.84 -10.55 -10.25
N SER A 198 -11.33 -11.33 -9.30
CA SER A 198 -10.11 -12.13 -9.50
C SER A 198 -10.29 -13.23 -10.56
N ALA A 199 -11.50 -13.80 -10.66
CA ALA A 199 -11.82 -14.89 -11.58
C ALA A 199 -12.50 -14.42 -12.88
N HIS A 200 -12.78 -13.12 -13.07
CA HIS A 200 -13.57 -12.64 -14.21
C HIS A 200 -12.81 -12.77 -15.53
N MET A 201 -13.43 -13.35 -16.54
CA MET A 201 -12.81 -13.63 -17.85
C MET A 201 -12.52 -12.35 -18.65
N ASP A 202 -13.30 -11.28 -18.47
CA ASP A 202 -13.15 -10.00 -19.18
C ASP A 202 -12.34 -8.94 -18.40
N ILE A 203 -11.67 -9.35 -17.34
CA ILE A 203 -10.63 -8.55 -16.68
C ILE A 203 -9.27 -8.98 -17.19
N ASP A 204 -8.48 -8.03 -17.69
CA ASP A 204 -7.18 -8.29 -18.33
C ASP A 204 -6.03 -8.29 -17.33
N LYS A 205 -6.18 -7.65 -16.17
CA LYS A 205 -5.18 -7.58 -15.09
C LYS A 205 -5.85 -7.42 -13.73
N VAL A 206 -5.26 -8.02 -12.70
CA VAL A 206 -5.61 -7.72 -11.31
C VAL A 206 -4.43 -7.05 -10.60
N THR A 207 -4.70 -5.97 -9.89
CA THR A 207 -3.77 -5.36 -8.93
C THR A 207 -4.37 -5.44 -7.54
N PHE A 208 -3.57 -5.89 -6.57
CA PHE A 208 -4.01 -6.16 -5.21
C PHE A 208 -3.01 -5.63 -4.18
N THR A 209 -3.51 -4.99 -3.14
CA THR A 209 -2.78 -4.73 -1.91
C THR A 209 -3.57 -5.31 -0.73
N GLY A 210 -2.90 -6.10 0.10
CA GLY A 210 -3.53 -6.73 1.28
C GLY A 210 -2.69 -7.86 1.88
N SER A 211 -3.35 -8.85 2.48
CA SER A 211 -2.64 -9.95 3.15
C SER A 211 -2.04 -10.97 2.16
N THR A 212 -0.95 -11.61 2.55
CA THR A 212 -0.31 -12.68 1.77
C THR A 212 -1.24 -13.86 1.53
N GLU A 213 -2.10 -14.19 2.48
CA GLU A 213 -3.10 -15.26 2.34
C GLU A 213 -4.08 -14.95 1.19
N VAL A 214 -4.63 -13.74 1.16
CA VAL A 214 -5.55 -13.31 0.09
C VAL A 214 -4.83 -13.19 -1.25
N GLY A 215 -3.58 -12.71 -1.26
CA GLY A 215 -2.75 -12.67 -2.48
C GLY A 215 -2.61 -14.02 -3.16
N ARG A 216 -2.44 -15.10 -2.39
CA ARG A 216 -2.41 -16.48 -2.91
C ARG A 216 -3.75 -16.89 -3.55
N LYS A 217 -4.88 -16.54 -2.93
CA LYS A 217 -6.23 -16.82 -3.47
C LYS A 217 -6.45 -16.09 -4.81
N ILE A 218 -6.01 -14.84 -4.91
CA ILE A 218 -6.09 -14.03 -6.14
C ILE A 218 -5.23 -14.63 -7.25
N MET A 219 -3.98 -15.02 -6.97
CA MET A 219 -3.13 -15.69 -7.94
C MET A 219 -3.75 -17.00 -8.45
N ALA A 220 -4.28 -17.81 -7.54
CA ALA A 220 -4.94 -19.06 -7.90
C ALA A 220 -6.17 -18.82 -8.80
N ALA A 221 -6.99 -17.82 -8.49
CA ALA A 221 -8.16 -17.45 -9.28
C ALA A 221 -7.79 -16.91 -10.67
N ALA A 222 -6.76 -16.09 -10.76
CA ALA A 222 -6.24 -15.59 -12.03
C ALA A 222 -5.69 -16.72 -12.92
N ALA A 223 -4.93 -17.64 -12.33
CA ALA A 223 -4.41 -18.82 -13.04
C ALA A 223 -5.51 -19.77 -13.50
N ALA A 224 -6.56 -19.97 -12.69
CA ALA A 224 -7.68 -20.85 -13.00
C ALA A 224 -8.69 -20.26 -14.00
N SER A 225 -8.59 -18.95 -14.29
CA SER A 225 -9.48 -18.27 -15.25
C SER A 225 -8.81 -18.03 -16.61
N ASN A 226 -8.40 -16.82 -16.90
CA ASN A 226 -7.87 -16.40 -18.21
C ASN A 226 -6.35 -16.12 -18.21
N LEU A 227 -5.62 -16.53 -17.18
CA LEU A 227 -4.16 -16.29 -17.03
C LEU A 227 -3.80 -14.80 -16.97
N LYS A 228 -4.70 -13.95 -16.50
CA LYS A 228 -4.44 -12.51 -16.38
C LYS A 228 -3.23 -12.23 -15.49
N PRO A 229 -2.36 -11.29 -15.84
CA PRO A 229 -1.27 -10.86 -14.99
C PRO A 229 -1.80 -10.26 -13.69
N VAL A 230 -1.04 -10.54 -12.61
CA VAL A 230 -1.35 -10.06 -11.27
C VAL A 230 -0.17 -9.26 -10.75
N SER A 231 -0.42 -8.15 -10.08
CA SER A 231 0.57 -7.47 -9.23
C SER A 231 0.08 -7.46 -7.79
N LEU A 232 0.98 -7.80 -6.87
CA LEU A 232 0.68 -7.99 -5.46
C LEU A 232 1.60 -7.12 -4.60
N GLU A 233 1.03 -6.28 -3.77
CA GLU A 233 1.69 -5.66 -2.64
C GLU A 233 1.10 -6.27 -1.37
N LEU A 234 1.92 -6.98 -0.62
CA LEU A 234 1.46 -7.83 0.48
C LEU A 234 2.11 -7.41 1.81
N GLY A 235 1.84 -8.20 2.85
CA GLY A 235 2.32 -7.93 4.18
C GLY A 235 3.84 -7.89 4.32
N GLY A 236 4.28 -7.37 5.45
CA GLY A 236 5.69 -7.25 5.81
C GLY A 236 5.97 -7.59 7.26
N LYS A 237 7.24 -7.86 7.54
CA LYS A 237 7.82 -7.96 8.88
C LYS A 237 9.15 -7.23 8.88
N SER A 238 9.07 -5.93 8.60
CA SER A 238 10.21 -5.11 8.20
C SER A 238 11.21 -4.91 9.35
N PRO A 239 12.51 -5.19 9.13
CA PRO A 239 13.54 -4.94 10.12
C PRO A 239 14.00 -3.47 10.09
N LEU A 240 14.28 -2.90 11.26
CA LEU A 240 15.03 -1.67 11.42
C LEU A 240 16.32 -1.97 12.19
N LEU A 241 17.47 -1.69 11.59
CA LEU A 241 18.80 -1.94 12.15
C LEU A 241 19.40 -0.62 12.65
N ILE A 242 19.73 -0.54 13.94
CA ILE A 242 20.25 0.65 14.60
C ILE A 242 21.62 0.34 15.17
N PHE A 243 22.65 1.01 14.64
CA PHE A 243 24.04 0.82 15.02
C PHE A 243 24.48 1.75 16.15
N ASP A 244 25.55 1.38 16.85
CA ASP A 244 26.07 2.09 18.04
C ASP A 244 26.45 3.55 17.79
N ASP A 245 26.80 3.89 16.55
CA ASP A 245 27.17 5.25 16.14
C ASP A 245 25.98 6.18 15.86
N ALA A 246 24.75 5.66 15.96
CA ALA A 246 23.54 6.42 15.73
C ALA A 246 23.34 7.51 16.79
N ASP A 247 22.74 8.63 16.38
CA ASP A 247 22.15 9.57 17.32
C ASP A 247 20.92 8.94 17.98
N ILE A 248 20.94 8.81 19.30
CA ILE A 248 19.93 8.04 20.04
C ILE A 248 18.56 8.73 19.99
N ASP A 249 18.50 10.06 20.00
CA ASP A 249 17.23 10.78 19.95
C ASP A 249 16.59 10.65 18.56
N GLN A 250 17.37 10.87 17.53
CA GLN A 250 16.92 10.68 16.14
C GLN A 250 16.53 9.21 15.87
N ALA A 251 17.32 8.26 16.36
CA ALA A 251 17.03 6.84 16.20
C ALA A 251 15.72 6.43 16.89
N ALA A 252 15.48 6.97 18.10
CA ALA A 252 14.22 6.74 18.81
C ALA A 252 13.02 7.34 18.06
N ASP A 253 13.14 8.54 17.49
CA ASP A 253 12.09 9.18 16.71
C ASP A 253 11.77 8.38 15.45
N ILE A 254 12.78 7.95 14.71
CA ILE A 254 12.63 7.16 13.49
C ILE A 254 12.00 5.79 13.82
N ALA A 255 12.50 5.08 14.83
CA ALA A 255 11.98 3.78 15.22
C ALA A 255 10.55 3.87 15.73
N PHE A 256 10.25 4.87 16.56
CA PHE A 256 8.91 5.08 17.09
C PHE A 256 7.90 5.39 15.95
N ARG A 257 8.23 6.36 15.10
CA ARG A 257 7.38 6.68 13.94
C ARG A 257 7.26 5.49 13.00
N GLY A 258 8.34 4.79 12.69
CA GLY A 258 8.36 3.65 11.78
C GLY A 258 7.46 2.50 12.24
N MET A 259 7.22 2.36 13.54
CA MET A 259 6.34 1.31 14.07
C MET A 259 4.92 1.81 14.34
N PHE A 260 4.77 2.99 14.97
CA PHE A 260 3.48 3.43 15.50
C PHE A 260 2.72 4.38 14.57
N TYR A 261 3.30 4.77 13.42
CA TYR A 261 2.59 5.50 12.38
C TYR A 261 1.33 4.74 11.98
N ASN A 262 0.23 5.47 11.83
CA ASN A 262 -1.09 4.89 11.58
C ASN A 262 -1.42 3.72 12.53
N LYS A 263 -1.11 3.85 13.83
CA LYS A 263 -1.39 2.85 14.87
C LYS A 263 -0.84 1.43 14.55
N GLY A 264 0.29 1.37 13.81
CA GLY A 264 0.92 0.13 13.36
C GLY A 264 0.21 -0.59 12.21
N GLU A 265 -0.85 -0.02 11.67
CA GLU A 265 -1.60 -0.54 10.51
C GLU A 265 -0.97 -0.09 9.20
N ILE A 266 0.30 -0.41 9.03
CA ILE A 266 1.09 -0.11 7.82
C ILE A 266 1.98 -1.32 7.46
N CYS A 267 1.93 -1.71 6.19
CA CYS A 267 2.66 -2.90 5.68
C CYS A 267 4.18 -2.84 5.89
N VAL A 268 4.76 -1.65 5.93
CA VAL A 268 6.19 -1.41 6.18
C VAL A 268 6.53 -1.18 7.65
N ALA A 269 5.60 -1.38 8.60
CA ALA A 269 5.90 -1.15 10.02
C ALA A 269 7.22 -1.80 10.43
N SER A 270 8.10 -1.01 11.08
CA SER A 270 9.38 -1.51 11.61
C SER A 270 9.17 -2.37 12.87
N SER A 271 8.45 -3.48 12.69
CA SER A 271 7.98 -4.31 13.81
C SER A 271 9.09 -5.16 14.43
N ARG A 272 10.23 -5.35 13.74
CA ARG A 272 11.45 -5.98 14.25
C ARG A 272 12.57 -4.95 14.34
N VAL A 273 12.78 -4.39 15.52
CA VAL A 273 13.82 -3.38 15.74
C VAL A 273 15.06 -4.05 16.34
N TYR A 274 16.13 -4.12 15.56
CA TYR A 274 17.44 -4.64 15.94
C TYR A 274 18.32 -3.48 16.35
N VAL A 275 18.83 -3.52 17.58
CA VAL A 275 19.66 -2.45 18.17
C VAL A 275 20.99 -3.03 18.57
N GLN A 276 22.09 -2.39 18.14
CA GLN A 276 23.42 -2.80 18.55
C GLN A 276 23.61 -2.63 20.07
N GLU A 277 24.30 -3.56 20.71
CA GLU A 277 24.30 -3.73 22.16
C GLU A 277 24.78 -2.49 22.94
N GLY A 278 25.69 -1.70 22.37
CA GLY A 278 26.28 -0.53 23.05
C GLY A 278 25.30 0.61 23.35
N ILE A 279 24.24 0.76 22.55
CA ILE A 279 23.22 1.81 22.77
C ILE A 279 21.84 1.25 23.16
N TYR A 280 21.70 -0.06 23.27
CA TYR A 280 20.42 -0.74 23.45
C TYR A 280 19.61 -0.19 24.65
N GLU A 281 20.19 -0.20 25.84
CA GLU A 281 19.48 0.19 27.06
C GLU A 281 19.02 1.66 27.04
N LYS A 282 19.84 2.54 26.45
CA LYS A 282 19.51 3.97 26.33
C LYS A 282 18.37 4.19 25.33
N LEU A 283 18.40 3.47 24.20
CA LEU A 283 17.37 3.57 23.17
C LEU A 283 16.04 3.00 23.66
N VAL A 284 16.06 1.83 24.31
CA VAL A 284 14.87 1.18 24.87
C VAL A 284 14.17 2.12 25.87
N LYS A 285 14.93 2.75 26.78
CA LYS A 285 14.37 3.72 27.72
C LYS A 285 13.60 4.84 26.99
N LYS A 286 14.20 5.44 25.96
CA LYS A 286 13.56 6.52 25.17
C LYS A 286 12.32 6.03 24.42
N LEU A 287 12.33 4.83 23.85
CA LEU A 287 11.17 4.26 23.16
C LEU A 287 10.01 4.03 24.12
N VAL A 288 10.29 3.52 25.33
CA VAL A 288 9.27 3.33 26.37
C VAL A 288 8.70 4.67 26.85
N GLU A 289 9.54 5.69 27.04
CA GLU A 289 9.09 7.05 27.39
C GLU A 289 8.15 7.62 26.32
N LYS A 290 8.50 7.49 25.03
CA LYS A 290 7.64 7.92 23.91
C LYS A 290 6.31 7.16 23.85
N ALA A 291 6.34 5.84 24.05
CA ALA A 291 5.12 5.03 24.06
C ALA A 291 4.17 5.45 25.18
N LYS A 292 4.69 5.71 26.38
CA LYS A 292 3.91 6.19 27.53
C LYS A 292 3.37 7.61 27.36
N ALA A 293 4.05 8.45 26.57
CA ALA A 293 3.62 9.81 26.27
C ALA A 293 2.60 9.90 25.14
N THR A 294 2.33 8.79 24.43
CA THR A 294 1.38 8.77 23.32
C THR A 294 -0.05 8.92 23.83
N VAL A 295 -0.75 9.92 23.30
CA VAL A 295 -2.17 10.13 23.59
C VAL A 295 -2.98 9.30 22.60
N VAL A 296 -3.67 8.28 23.12
CA VAL A 296 -4.59 7.41 22.36
C VAL A 296 -6.01 7.90 22.55
N GLY A 297 -6.73 8.19 21.47
CA GLY A 297 -8.08 8.79 21.59
C GLY A 297 -8.77 9.04 20.25
N ASP A 298 -9.74 9.95 20.26
CA ASP A 298 -10.54 10.29 19.09
C ASP A 298 -9.66 10.87 17.97
N PRO A 299 -9.66 10.30 16.76
CA PRO A 299 -8.82 10.75 15.65
C PRO A 299 -9.15 12.17 15.15
N PHE A 300 -10.25 12.76 15.56
CA PHE A 300 -10.61 14.16 15.27
C PHE A 300 -10.03 15.17 16.27
N ASP A 301 -9.56 14.70 17.43
CA ASP A 301 -8.87 15.57 18.40
C ASP A 301 -7.42 15.82 17.92
N PRO A 302 -7.01 17.09 17.69
CA PRO A 302 -5.68 17.43 17.23
C PRO A 302 -4.56 17.12 18.24
N GLN A 303 -4.89 16.85 19.52
CA GLN A 303 -3.92 16.46 20.54
C GLN A 303 -3.66 14.96 20.58
N VAL A 304 -4.48 14.16 19.89
CA VAL A 304 -4.34 12.71 19.83
C VAL A 304 -3.25 12.33 18.82
N ASN A 305 -2.42 11.36 19.22
CA ASN A 305 -1.32 10.84 18.42
C ASN A 305 -1.65 9.48 17.78
N GLN A 306 -2.63 8.76 18.33
CA GLN A 306 -3.03 7.44 17.86
C GLN A 306 -4.54 7.24 18.00
N GLY A 307 -5.20 6.92 16.89
CA GLY A 307 -6.62 6.54 16.84
C GLY A 307 -6.89 5.07 17.14
N PRO A 308 -8.16 4.62 16.99
CA PRO A 308 -8.55 3.22 17.20
C PRO A 308 -8.08 2.32 16.04
N GLN A 309 -7.98 1.01 16.27
CA GLN A 309 -7.80 0.02 15.22
C GLN A 309 -9.03 0.00 14.30
N THR A 310 -8.85 -0.44 13.05
CA THR A 310 -9.88 -0.28 12.01
C THR A 310 -11.20 -0.99 12.29
N ASP A 311 -11.15 -2.20 12.89
CA ASP A 311 -12.33 -3.00 13.21
C ASP A 311 -12.10 -3.92 14.42
N LYS A 312 -13.18 -4.55 14.86
CA LYS A 312 -13.16 -5.49 15.98
C LYS A 312 -12.28 -6.71 15.74
N LYS A 313 -12.28 -7.24 14.53
CA LYS A 313 -11.49 -8.43 14.17
C LYS A 313 -9.98 -8.13 14.26
N GLN A 314 -9.56 -6.99 13.75
CA GLN A 314 -8.17 -6.55 13.83
C GLN A 314 -7.76 -6.24 15.28
N PHE A 315 -8.62 -5.59 16.03
CA PHE A 315 -8.42 -5.32 17.46
C PHE A 315 -8.21 -6.62 18.26
N GLU A 316 -9.08 -7.61 18.11
CA GLU A 316 -8.99 -8.91 18.79
C GLU A 316 -7.74 -9.69 18.35
N LYS A 317 -7.40 -9.64 17.06
CA LYS A 317 -6.18 -10.24 16.52
C LYS A 317 -4.94 -9.67 17.21
N ILE A 318 -4.81 -8.33 17.31
CA ILE A 318 -3.65 -7.68 17.93
C ILE A 318 -3.52 -8.08 19.40
N LEU A 319 -4.60 -8.04 20.17
CA LEU A 319 -4.59 -8.47 21.58
C LEU A 319 -4.18 -9.93 21.72
N SER A 320 -4.64 -10.81 20.82
CA SER A 320 -4.22 -12.22 20.80
C SER A 320 -2.71 -12.36 20.61
N TYR A 321 -2.10 -11.60 19.69
CA TYR A 321 -0.63 -11.62 19.48
C TYR A 321 0.12 -11.11 20.71
N ILE A 322 -0.38 -10.06 21.37
CA ILE A 322 0.20 -9.57 22.63
C ILE A 322 0.24 -10.65 23.69
N GLU A 323 -0.85 -11.38 23.86
CA GLU A 323 -0.93 -12.51 24.80
C GLU A 323 -0.05 -13.70 24.39
N HIS A 324 0.13 -13.95 23.08
CA HIS A 324 1.09 -14.95 22.61
C HIS A 324 2.53 -14.56 22.94
N GLY A 325 2.92 -13.30 22.71
CA GLY A 325 4.26 -12.84 23.08
C GLY A 325 4.58 -13.02 24.55
N LYS A 326 3.63 -12.69 25.45
CA LYS A 326 3.78 -12.92 26.90
C LYS A 326 3.94 -14.41 27.21
N ARG A 327 3.13 -15.28 26.63
CA ARG A 327 3.18 -16.74 26.85
C ARG A 327 4.46 -17.38 26.33
N GLU A 328 5.04 -16.87 25.24
CA GLU A 328 6.31 -17.33 24.70
C GLU A 328 7.52 -16.82 25.46
N GLY A 329 7.32 -15.97 26.50
CA GLY A 329 8.38 -15.48 27.38
C GLY A 329 8.98 -14.14 27.00
N ALA A 330 8.39 -13.41 26.07
CA ALA A 330 8.80 -12.02 25.78
C ALA A 330 8.45 -11.11 26.96
N THR A 331 9.32 -10.17 27.28
CA THR A 331 9.11 -9.19 28.34
C THR A 331 8.34 -7.98 27.82
N LEU A 332 7.12 -7.78 28.33
CA LEU A 332 6.32 -6.58 28.03
C LEU A 332 6.84 -5.38 28.82
N LEU A 333 7.41 -4.39 28.15
CA LEU A 333 7.95 -3.18 28.78
C LEU A 333 6.88 -2.11 29.01
N THR A 334 5.92 -1.98 28.10
CA THR A 334 4.82 -1.02 28.21
C THR A 334 3.67 -1.40 27.27
N GLY A 335 2.48 -0.88 27.52
CA GLY A 335 1.30 -1.09 26.72
C GLY A 335 0.63 -2.46 26.95
N GLY A 336 0.07 -3.00 25.87
CA GLY A 336 -0.55 -4.32 25.86
C GLY A 336 -1.99 -4.36 26.31
N LYS A 337 -2.66 -3.21 26.43
CA LYS A 337 -4.04 -3.12 26.96
C LYS A 337 -4.94 -2.36 26.00
N HIS A 338 -6.22 -2.67 26.12
CA HIS A 338 -7.30 -1.86 25.58
C HIS A 338 -7.39 -0.53 26.34
N VAL A 339 -7.63 0.56 25.63
CA VAL A 339 -7.82 1.90 26.17
C VAL A 339 -9.32 2.27 26.14
N GLY A 340 -9.86 2.66 27.29
CA GLY A 340 -11.27 3.04 27.40
C GLY A 340 -12.22 1.86 27.52
N GLN A 341 -13.53 2.13 27.35
CA GLN A 341 -14.59 1.11 27.45
C GLN A 341 -15.31 0.87 26.12
N LYS A 342 -15.15 1.77 25.16
CA LYS A 342 -15.75 1.68 23.81
C LYS A 342 -14.67 1.86 22.76
N GLY A 343 -14.96 1.39 21.55
CA GLY A 343 -14.05 1.50 20.40
C GLY A 343 -12.87 0.53 20.47
N TYR A 344 -12.01 0.57 19.48
CA TYR A 344 -10.97 -0.45 19.27
C TYR A 344 -9.56 0.10 19.54
N TYR A 345 -9.38 0.76 20.67
CA TYR A 345 -8.15 1.44 21.05
C TYR A 345 -7.18 0.50 21.77
N ILE A 346 -5.91 0.47 21.33
CA ILE A 346 -4.83 -0.34 21.97
C ILE A 346 -3.66 0.59 22.27
N GLU A 347 -3.07 0.45 23.46
CA GLU A 347 -1.85 1.16 23.83
C GLU A 347 -0.68 0.80 22.92
N PRO A 348 0.22 1.75 22.57
CA PRO A 348 1.52 1.42 21.98
C PRO A 348 2.24 0.40 22.85
N THR A 349 2.60 -0.74 22.24
CA THR A 349 3.09 -1.93 22.96
C THR A 349 4.52 -2.25 22.55
N ILE A 350 5.41 -2.42 23.52
CA ILE A 350 6.83 -2.73 23.29
C ILE A 350 7.23 -3.98 24.07
N PHE A 351 7.77 -4.95 23.34
CA PHE A 351 8.39 -6.16 23.88
C PHE A 351 9.91 -6.13 23.75
N THR A 352 10.61 -6.69 24.76
CA THR A 352 12.01 -7.06 24.73
C THR A 352 12.18 -8.53 25.08
N ASP A 353 13.41 -9.02 25.10
CA ASP A 353 13.74 -10.44 25.31
C ASP A 353 13.03 -11.36 24.30
N VAL A 354 12.82 -10.84 23.10
CA VAL A 354 12.25 -11.58 21.98
C VAL A 354 13.33 -12.27 21.16
N ASN A 355 12.99 -13.45 20.67
CA ASN A 355 13.83 -14.20 19.73
C ASN A 355 13.09 -14.46 18.42
N GLU A 356 13.81 -14.93 17.40
CA GLU A 356 13.29 -15.16 16.06
C GLU A 356 12.26 -16.30 15.97
N ASP A 357 12.12 -17.14 16.99
CA ASP A 357 11.19 -18.27 17.00
C ASP A 357 9.80 -17.88 17.49
N MET A 358 9.68 -16.78 18.20
CA MET A 358 8.41 -16.27 18.72
C MET A 358 7.48 -15.83 17.58
N ILE A 359 6.18 -16.08 17.72
CA ILE A 359 5.16 -15.75 16.72
C ILE A 359 5.11 -14.24 16.44
N ILE A 360 5.33 -13.42 17.48
CA ILE A 360 5.34 -11.95 17.36
C ILE A 360 6.49 -11.39 16.53
N THR A 361 7.53 -12.18 16.24
CA THR A 361 8.65 -11.82 15.35
C THR A 361 8.52 -12.44 13.96
N LYS A 362 7.75 -13.50 13.81
CA LYS A 362 7.53 -14.21 12.53
C LYS A 362 6.36 -13.67 11.73
N GLU A 363 5.23 -13.41 12.39
CA GLU A 363 3.97 -13.08 11.73
C GLU A 363 3.66 -11.58 11.78
N GLU A 364 2.94 -11.12 10.77
CA GLU A 364 2.48 -9.74 10.68
C GLU A 364 1.30 -9.50 11.62
N ILE A 365 1.52 -8.68 12.66
CA ILE A 365 0.49 -8.32 13.64
C ILE A 365 -0.46 -7.25 13.06
N PHE A 366 0.10 -6.28 12.34
CA PHE A 366 -0.60 -5.14 11.75
C PHE A 366 -1.33 -4.27 12.80
N GLY A 367 -0.58 -3.93 13.86
CA GLY A 367 -1.04 -3.14 15.01
C GLY A 367 0.15 -2.57 15.79
N PRO A 368 -0.09 -1.78 16.86
CA PRO A 368 0.94 -1.00 17.54
C PRO A 368 1.82 -1.86 18.47
N VAL A 369 2.53 -2.85 17.93
CA VAL A 369 3.35 -3.80 18.68
C VAL A 369 4.77 -3.87 18.11
N MET A 370 5.75 -3.39 18.89
CA MET A 370 7.17 -3.37 18.57
C MET A 370 7.90 -4.50 19.28
N SER A 371 8.76 -5.22 18.56
CA SER A 371 9.69 -6.21 19.10
C SER A 371 11.13 -5.69 19.03
N LEU A 372 11.78 -5.57 20.19
CA LEU A 372 13.17 -5.08 20.32
C LEU A 372 14.13 -6.25 20.54
N MET A 373 15.20 -6.27 19.75
CA MET A 373 16.22 -7.33 19.76
C MET A 373 17.62 -6.73 19.75
N LYS A 374 18.55 -7.32 20.53
CA LYS A 374 19.96 -6.93 20.51
C LYS A 374 20.72 -7.65 19.39
N PHE A 375 21.74 -7.00 18.85
CA PHE A 375 22.76 -7.65 18.03
C PHE A 375 24.16 -7.12 18.37
N LYS A 376 25.21 -7.89 18.00
CA LYS A 376 26.59 -7.53 18.26
C LYS A 376 27.32 -7.06 17.01
N THR A 377 27.22 -7.82 15.92
CA THR A 377 27.96 -7.51 14.68
C THR A 377 27.04 -7.23 13.52
N MET A 378 27.54 -6.50 12.53
CA MET A 378 26.80 -6.17 11.30
C MET A 378 26.34 -7.44 10.57
N GLU A 379 27.19 -8.46 10.51
CA GLU A 379 26.91 -9.73 9.83
C GLU A 379 25.76 -10.48 10.53
N GLU A 380 25.75 -10.49 11.86
CA GLU A 380 24.63 -11.03 12.66
C GLU A 380 23.34 -10.29 12.33
N ALA A 381 23.36 -8.97 12.35
CA ALA A 381 22.19 -8.14 12.08
C ALA A 381 21.63 -8.40 10.67
N ILE A 382 22.47 -8.45 9.66
CA ILE A 382 22.07 -8.76 8.27
C ILE A 382 21.43 -10.15 8.17
N LYS A 383 22.07 -11.18 8.76
CA LYS A 383 21.56 -12.54 8.75
C LYS A 383 20.18 -12.63 9.39
N ARG A 384 20.01 -12.04 10.58
CA ARG A 384 18.74 -12.06 11.33
C ARG A 384 17.67 -11.22 10.64
N ALA A 385 18.01 -10.06 10.11
CA ALA A 385 17.09 -9.21 9.35
C ALA A 385 16.50 -9.94 8.12
N ASN A 386 17.33 -10.70 7.41
CA ASN A 386 16.93 -11.48 6.24
C ASN A 386 16.18 -12.79 6.57
N ASN A 387 16.23 -13.25 7.83
CA ASN A 387 15.55 -14.47 8.27
C ASN A 387 14.04 -14.26 8.46
N THR A 388 13.36 -14.05 7.37
CA THR A 388 11.90 -13.88 7.30
C THR A 388 11.42 -14.28 5.90
N THR A 389 10.19 -14.73 5.80
CA THR A 389 9.51 -14.99 4.52
C THR A 389 9.10 -13.70 3.79
N TYR A 390 9.09 -12.58 4.49
CA TYR A 390 8.77 -11.27 3.96
C TYR A 390 10.00 -10.53 3.40
N GLY A 391 9.75 -9.47 2.65
CA GLY A 391 10.79 -8.63 2.09
C GLY A 391 10.24 -7.31 1.54
N LEU A 392 9.34 -6.62 2.29
CA LEU A 392 8.75 -5.39 1.82
C LEU A 392 9.69 -4.21 2.02
N ALA A 393 10.06 -3.91 3.26
CA ALA A 393 10.93 -2.79 3.58
C ALA A 393 11.98 -3.13 4.65
N SER A 394 12.95 -2.25 4.80
CA SER A 394 13.95 -2.23 5.88
C SER A 394 14.41 -0.81 6.15
N GLY A 395 14.88 -0.57 7.37
CA GLY A 395 15.56 0.68 7.73
C GLY A 395 16.95 0.42 8.32
N ILE A 396 17.83 1.41 8.15
CA ILE A 396 19.21 1.37 8.66
C ILE A 396 19.50 2.73 9.29
N ILE A 397 19.98 2.75 10.53
CA ILE A 397 20.39 3.98 11.20
C ILE A 397 21.85 3.85 11.61
N THR A 398 22.71 4.62 10.97
CA THR A 398 24.16 4.68 11.20
C THR A 398 24.74 5.97 10.63
N LYS A 399 25.80 6.48 11.22
CA LYS A 399 26.62 7.58 10.66
C LYS A 399 27.75 7.08 9.73
N ASN A 400 27.98 5.76 9.70
CA ASN A 400 29.03 5.13 8.91
C ASN A 400 28.53 4.79 7.50
N LEU A 401 29.01 5.50 6.50
CA LEU A 401 28.62 5.29 5.11
C LEU A 401 28.93 3.86 4.60
N ASN A 402 30.03 3.25 5.03
CA ASN A 402 30.40 1.90 4.63
C ASN A 402 29.40 0.87 5.20
N VAL A 403 28.99 1.04 6.46
CA VAL A 403 27.96 0.20 7.09
C VAL A 403 26.64 0.38 6.34
N ALA A 404 26.21 1.62 6.09
CA ALA A 404 24.98 1.91 5.36
C ALA A 404 24.95 1.25 3.98
N ASN A 405 26.04 1.37 3.19
CA ASN A 405 26.16 0.79 1.86
C ASN A 405 26.20 -0.75 1.91
N THR A 406 26.96 -1.33 2.82
CA THR A 406 27.06 -2.80 2.94
C THR A 406 25.73 -3.41 3.32
N VAL A 407 25.09 -2.85 4.36
CA VAL A 407 23.80 -3.37 4.87
C VAL A 407 22.69 -3.19 3.83
N SER A 408 22.56 -2.01 3.21
CA SER A 408 21.50 -1.76 2.22
C SER A 408 21.56 -2.71 1.03
N ARG A 409 22.76 -3.07 0.57
CA ARG A 409 22.95 -4.03 -0.53
C ARG A 409 22.75 -5.48 -0.09
N SER A 410 22.85 -5.78 1.20
CA SER A 410 22.76 -7.13 1.75
C SER A 410 21.35 -7.49 2.21
N ILE A 411 20.49 -6.51 2.47
CA ILE A 411 19.09 -6.73 2.87
C ILE A 411 18.23 -7.09 1.65
N ARG A 412 17.44 -8.15 1.80
CA ARG A 412 16.52 -8.63 0.75
C ARG A 412 15.11 -8.05 0.97
N ALA A 413 14.98 -6.75 0.72
CA ALA A 413 13.73 -6.01 0.76
C ALA A 413 13.59 -5.12 -0.48
N GLY A 414 12.36 -4.80 -0.85
CA GLY A 414 12.09 -3.97 -2.02
C GLY A 414 12.38 -2.50 -1.79
N VAL A 415 12.31 -2.04 -0.52
CA VAL A 415 12.66 -0.67 -0.13
C VAL A 415 13.61 -0.70 1.06
N VAL A 416 14.67 0.11 1.01
CA VAL A 416 15.62 0.29 2.13
C VAL A 416 15.81 1.77 2.39
N TRP A 417 15.47 2.20 3.59
CA TRP A 417 15.69 3.57 4.05
C TRP A 417 16.94 3.69 4.91
N ILE A 418 17.73 4.73 4.70
CA ILE A 418 18.94 5.02 5.49
C ILE A 418 18.72 6.34 6.23
N ASN A 419 18.84 6.31 7.55
CA ASN A 419 18.64 7.46 8.48
C ASN A 419 17.29 8.18 8.33
N CYS A 420 16.30 7.47 7.80
CA CYS A 420 14.89 7.85 7.72
C CYS A 420 14.02 6.59 7.73
N TYR A 421 12.70 6.75 7.81
CA TYR A 421 11.75 5.67 7.64
C TYR A 421 10.41 6.22 7.15
N THR A 422 9.63 5.41 6.40
CA THR A 422 8.36 5.85 5.78
C THR A 422 8.49 7.10 4.89
N ALA A 423 9.67 7.32 4.33
CA ALA A 423 9.92 8.39 3.38
C ALA A 423 9.50 7.91 1.97
N PHE A 424 8.26 8.20 1.61
CA PHE A 424 7.69 7.85 0.31
C PHE A 424 7.77 9.04 -0.67
N ASP A 425 8.07 8.74 -1.91
CA ASP A 425 7.94 9.67 -3.01
C ASP A 425 7.28 8.96 -4.20
N VAL A 426 6.44 9.69 -4.94
CA VAL A 426 5.71 9.14 -6.07
C VAL A 426 6.64 8.68 -7.22
N ASP A 427 7.84 9.22 -7.30
CA ASP A 427 8.86 8.84 -8.29
C ASP A 427 9.70 7.62 -7.86
N CYS A 428 9.59 7.21 -6.59
CA CYS A 428 10.36 6.10 -6.04
C CYS A 428 9.55 4.78 -6.11
N PRO A 429 9.96 3.78 -6.92
CA PRO A 429 9.25 2.51 -7.02
C PRO A 429 9.12 1.81 -5.66
N TYR A 430 7.92 1.35 -5.35
CA TYR A 430 7.56 0.71 -4.10
C TYR A 430 7.01 -0.69 -4.35
N GLY A 431 7.43 -1.67 -3.55
CA GLY A 431 6.93 -3.05 -3.62
C GLY A 431 7.85 -4.05 -2.96
N GLY A 432 7.39 -5.29 -2.84
CA GLY A 432 8.04 -6.33 -2.05
C GLY A 432 9.00 -7.23 -2.82
N TYR A 433 9.81 -7.95 -2.03
CA TYR A 433 10.54 -9.17 -2.38
C TYR A 433 9.87 -10.34 -1.67
N LYS A 434 10.22 -11.57 -2.03
CA LYS A 434 9.76 -12.80 -1.37
C LYS A 434 8.22 -12.85 -1.29
N MET A 435 7.67 -13.21 -0.11
CA MET A 435 6.21 -13.29 0.09
C MET A 435 5.54 -11.94 0.35
N SER A 436 6.28 -10.82 0.30
CA SER A 436 5.68 -9.49 0.28
C SER A 436 5.17 -9.06 -1.10
N GLY A 437 5.29 -9.93 -2.10
CA GLY A 437 4.66 -9.75 -3.39
C GLY A 437 5.63 -9.43 -4.53
N PHE A 438 5.06 -9.05 -5.65
CA PHE A 438 5.77 -8.71 -6.89
C PHE A 438 4.97 -7.66 -7.68
N GLY A 439 5.67 -7.01 -8.60
CA GLY A 439 5.22 -5.75 -9.20
C GLY A 439 5.74 -4.55 -8.40
N ARG A 440 5.44 -3.36 -8.90
CA ARG A 440 5.80 -2.11 -8.22
C ARG A 440 4.64 -1.13 -8.28
N ASP A 441 4.46 -0.39 -7.20
CA ASP A 441 3.67 0.82 -7.15
C ASP A 441 4.62 2.02 -7.19
N PHE A 442 4.13 3.20 -7.53
CA PHE A 442 4.91 4.41 -7.75
C PHE A 442 5.99 4.29 -8.86
N GLY A 443 6.58 5.42 -9.21
CA GLY A 443 7.52 5.54 -10.32
C GLY A 443 6.92 5.14 -11.67
N LEU A 444 7.74 5.19 -12.69
CA LEU A 444 7.36 4.74 -14.04
C LEU A 444 7.23 3.20 -14.13
N ASP A 445 7.85 2.47 -13.20
CA ASP A 445 7.72 1.02 -13.13
C ASP A 445 6.26 0.57 -12.86
N ALA A 446 5.51 1.34 -12.07
CA ALA A 446 4.09 1.07 -11.89
C ALA A 446 3.30 1.29 -13.18
N LEU A 447 3.56 2.38 -13.90
CA LEU A 447 2.89 2.66 -15.20
C LEU A 447 3.12 1.52 -16.20
N ASN A 448 4.35 1.01 -16.28
CA ASN A 448 4.73 -0.07 -17.20
C ASN A 448 3.93 -1.37 -16.96
N GLN A 449 3.42 -1.59 -15.76
CA GLN A 449 2.63 -2.80 -15.44
C GLN A 449 1.20 -2.75 -16.00
N TYR A 450 0.73 -1.58 -16.43
CA TYR A 450 -0.57 -1.38 -17.06
C TYR A 450 -0.48 -1.29 -18.59
N LEU A 451 0.70 -1.55 -19.13
CA LEU A 451 1.00 -1.53 -20.56
C LEU A 451 1.44 -2.92 -21.02
N GLN A 452 1.11 -3.23 -22.26
CA GLN A 452 1.64 -4.39 -22.98
C GLN A 452 2.40 -3.95 -24.23
N ILE A 453 3.40 -4.73 -24.62
CA ILE A 453 4.27 -4.43 -25.74
C ILE A 453 3.83 -5.24 -26.95
N LYS A 454 3.54 -4.54 -28.05
CA LYS A 454 3.30 -5.14 -29.35
C LYS A 454 4.46 -4.83 -30.30
N SER A 455 5.05 -5.83 -30.93
CA SER A 455 6.05 -5.66 -31.97
C SER A 455 5.40 -5.64 -33.33
N VAL A 456 5.75 -4.65 -34.15
CA VAL A 456 5.30 -4.52 -35.54
C VAL A 456 6.53 -4.61 -36.43
N VAL A 457 6.53 -5.53 -37.39
CA VAL A 457 7.65 -5.79 -38.29
C VAL A 457 7.20 -5.71 -39.75
N THR A 458 7.96 -4.98 -40.55
CA THR A 458 7.71 -4.86 -42.00
C THR A 458 9.00 -5.08 -42.79
N PRO A 459 8.92 -5.65 -44.01
CA PRO A 459 10.07 -5.65 -44.91
C PRO A 459 10.34 -4.25 -45.43
N ILE A 460 11.63 -3.92 -45.63
CA ILE A 460 12.07 -2.72 -46.32
C ILE A 460 12.63 -3.16 -47.68
N HIS A 461 12.10 -2.60 -48.75
CA HIS A 461 12.58 -2.84 -50.10
C HIS A 461 13.29 -1.59 -50.63
N ASP A 462 14.36 -1.82 -51.40
CA ASP A 462 15.09 -0.77 -52.15
C ASP A 462 15.60 0.39 -51.28
N SER A 463 16.07 0.10 -50.06
CA SER A 463 16.74 1.10 -49.22
C SER A 463 18.19 1.29 -49.63
N PRO A 464 18.60 2.52 -49.95
CA PRO A 464 20.02 2.80 -50.28
C PRO A 464 20.95 2.68 -49.05
N TRP A 465 20.40 2.47 -47.85
CA TRP A 465 21.14 2.42 -46.59
C TRP A 465 21.33 1.01 -46.04
N HIS A 466 21.01 -0.02 -46.83
CA HIS A 466 21.09 -1.44 -46.44
C HIS A 466 21.91 -2.25 -47.45
#